data_fb5e286b54566e3859baac09d26016f4
#
_entry.id   fb5e286b54566e3859baac09d26016f4
#
_cell.length_a   1.000
_cell.length_b   1.000
_cell.length_c   1.000
_cell.angle_alpha   90.00
_cell.angle_beta   90.00
_cell.angle_gamma   90.00
#
_symmetry.space_group_name_H-M   'P 1'
#
loop_
_entity.id
_entity.type
_entity.pdbx_description
1 polymer ?
#
loop_
_entity_poly.entity_id
_entity_poly.type
_entity_poly.pdbx_seq_one_letter_code
_entity_poly.pdbx_strand_id
1 'polypeptide(L)'
;MKNFWKKIISLESKSISSGAIVIALFYILNGLLGLLRNGLLAYKFGASRILDIYWASFKIPDLIYVIFISGALSAGFIPFFSQKLKQSKEEAWKLANNILSTLTLIMTIAAFIVILLAPLLVSLIVPGFNIEEQNQVVNFLRIMMIQPIFLGISSILSGVLQTFRRFFITSLSPLFYNIGIIIGILFLTNFLGPIGLAYGVVLGSILHFLIILPALKSTGFHFHFLPNFKSENLKKLFSIAGPRTLSLISTQINFFVITIIASRLEKGSLAIFNFANDLQYLPQNVFAVSFAISAFPILSFLIDNKYEFNKIFIKTIKNILFFLIPISIFYFVFSNSLVGITLNYGNFDLSAKNAVSEILKIFSLGMIASSLLPLLIRVFFAQGDAYRPFFAGLSTNVINIILSLILAPRFGLKGLTTAFVLSSCFNLFILLVMIKKRKIIEENSVKKWRQLIQFILIIIAFSLLSGLVSYFYLYCFEKFI
;
A
#
# COMPACT_ATOMS: atom_id res chain seq x y z
N MET A 1 -15.04 2.64 32.74
CA MET A 1 -14.72 2.08 31.43
C MET A 1 -15.82 2.28 30.37
N LYS A 2 -17.09 1.90 30.59
CA LYS A 2 -18.17 2.05 29.58
C LYS A 2 -18.34 3.49 29.05
N ASN A 3 -18.24 4.52 29.88
CA ASN A 3 -18.38 5.92 29.49
C ASN A 3 -17.17 6.46 28.71
N PHE A 4 -15.97 5.95 28.99
CA PHE A 4 -14.74 6.30 28.28
C PHE A 4 -14.81 5.78 26.82
N TRP A 5 -15.16 4.50 26.63
CA TRP A 5 -15.32 3.91 25.31
C TRP A 5 -16.46 4.56 24.50
N LYS A 6 -17.59 4.90 25.14
CA LYS A 6 -18.67 5.65 24.48
C LYS A 6 -18.18 7.00 23.98
N LYS A 7 -17.38 7.72 24.77
CA LYS A 7 -16.81 9.02 24.38
C LYS A 7 -15.82 8.90 23.23
N ILE A 8 -14.98 7.86 23.23
CA ILE A 8 -14.01 7.58 22.14
C ILE A 8 -14.74 7.18 20.85
N ILE A 9 -15.71 6.31 20.93
CA ILE A 9 -16.50 5.81 19.78
C ILE A 9 -17.31 6.93 19.11
N SER A 10 -17.75 7.92 19.88
CA SER A 10 -18.50 9.08 19.39
C SER A 10 -17.63 10.30 19.06
N LEU A 11 -16.28 10.20 19.14
CA LEU A 11 -15.37 11.30 18.83
C LEU A 11 -15.53 11.70 17.36
N GLU A 12 -16.14 12.86 17.15
CA GLU A 12 -16.19 13.55 15.88
C GLU A 12 -15.02 14.54 15.79
N SER A 13 -14.33 14.53 14.66
CA SER A 13 -13.28 15.54 14.43
C SER A 13 -13.92 16.91 14.27
N LYS A 14 -13.64 17.82 15.23
CA LYS A 14 -14.22 19.17 15.26
C LYS A 14 -13.81 20.04 14.06
N SER A 15 -12.67 19.73 13.45
CA SER A 15 -12.14 20.44 12.28
C SER A 15 -11.51 19.46 11.29
N ILE A 16 -11.33 19.89 10.03
CA ILE A 16 -10.60 19.13 9.00
C ILE A 16 -9.18 18.87 9.46
N SER A 17 -8.54 19.84 10.09
CA SER A 17 -7.15 19.74 10.60
C SER A 17 -7.02 18.69 11.70
N SER A 18 -7.96 18.61 12.64
CA SER A 18 -7.93 17.60 13.71
C SER A 18 -8.13 16.19 13.16
N GLY A 19 -8.99 16.02 12.15
CA GLY A 19 -9.16 14.74 11.45
C GLY A 19 -7.89 14.31 10.73
N ALA A 20 -7.22 15.23 10.04
CA ALA A 20 -5.98 14.96 9.32
C ALA A 20 -4.84 14.53 10.26
N ILE A 21 -4.70 15.19 11.42
CA ILE A 21 -3.70 14.83 12.44
C ILE A 21 -3.94 13.41 12.97
N VAL A 22 -5.20 13.08 13.28
CA VAL A 22 -5.58 11.74 13.74
C VAL A 22 -5.20 10.69 12.69
N ILE A 23 -5.57 10.91 11.43
CA ILE A 23 -5.24 9.99 10.33
C ILE A 23 -3.72 9.81 10.21
N ALA A 24 -2.94 10.90 10.24
CA ALA A 24 -1.48 10.84 10.13
C ALA A 24 -0.84 10.07 11.29
N LEU A 25 -1.28 10.32 12.53
CA LEU A 25 -0.78 9.61 13.71
C LEU A 25 -1.02 8.10 13.61
N PHE A 26 -2.26 7.71 13.28
CA PHE A 26 -2.60 6.29 13.14
C PHE A 26 -1.90 5.64 11.94
N TYR A 27 -1.60 6.40 10.90
CA TYR A 27 -0.83 5.91 9.76
C TYR A 27 0.61 5.55 10.18
N ILE A 28 1.25 6.40 11.00
CA ILE A 28 2.58 6.13 11.57
C ILE A 28 2.52 4.91 12.50
N LEU A 29 1.54 4.87 13.42
CA LEU A 29 1.36 3.74 14.33
C LEU A 29 1.14 2.42 13.58
N ASN A 30 0.33 2.44 12.52
CA ASN A 30 0.11 1.27 11.67
C ASN A 30 1.39 0.82 10.95
N GLY A 31 2.21 1.77 10.49
CA GLY A 31 3.52 1.47 9.91
C GLY A 31 4.48 0.81 10.91
N LEU A 32 4.55 1.33 12.14
CA LEU A 32 5.37 0.74 13.22
C LEU A 32 4.87 -0.66 13.60
N LEU A 33 3.56 -0.84 13.71
CA LEU A 33 2.97 -2.15 13.99
C LEU A 33 3.21 -3.15 12.84
N GLY A 34 3.22 -2.67 11.59
CA GLY A 34 3.61 -3.44 10.42
C GLY A 34 5.07 -3.90 10.46
N LEU A 35 5.99 -3.02 10.91
CA LEU A 35 7.40 -3.39 11.12
C LEU A 35 7.54 -4.43 12.22
N LEU A 36 6.85 -4.27 13.36
CA LEU A 36 6.82 -5.25 14.43
C LEU A 36 6.31 -6.61 13.92
N ARG A 37 5.22 -6.63 13.17
CA ARG A 37 4.69 -7.85 12.53
C ARG A 37 5.75 -8.52 11.65
N ASN A 38 6.44 -7.76 10.81
CA ASN A 38 7.48 -8.28 9.93
C ASN A 38 8.69 -8.80 10.72
N GLY A 39 9.10 -8.11 11.79
CA GLY A 39 10.12 -8.58 12.71
C GLY A 39 9.75 -9.91 13.37
N LEU A 40 8.49 -10.07 13.79
CA LEU A 40 7.98 -11.32 14.36
C LEU A 40 7.90 -12.46 13.33
N LEU A 41 7.53 -12.15 12.06
CA LEU A 41 7.57 -13.12 10.97
C LEU A 41 9.02 -13.59 10.71
N ALA A 42 9.96 -12.64 10.64
CA ALA A 42 11.37 -12.91 10.49
C ALA A 42 11.91 -13.73 11.67
N TYR A 43 11.60 -13.33 12.91
CA TYR A 43 12.01 -14.04 14.11
C TYR A 43 11.58 -15.51 14.10
N LYS A 44 10.32 -15.78 13.75
CA LYS A 44 9.75 -17.14 13.87
C LYS A 44 10.04 -18.02 12.67
N PHE A 45 10.10 -17.48 11.47
CA PHE A 45 10.19 -18.26 10.23
C PHE A 45 11.42 -17.96 9.38
N GLY A 46 12.20 -16.92 9.69
CA GLY A 46 13.31 -16.50 8.85
C GLY A 46 12.87 -16.10 7.44
N ALA A 47 13.80 -16.02 6.48
CA ALA A 47 13.50 -15.87 5.06
C ALA A 47 13.30 -17.26 4.42
N SER A 48 12.23 -17.95 4.77
CA SER A 48 11.98 -19.34 4.42
C SER A 48 10.89 -19.50 3.35
N ARG A 49 10.80 -20.73 2.82
CA ARG A 49 9.71 -21.12 1.89
C ARG A 49 8.31 -20.97 2.51
N ILE A 50 8.18 -21.10 3.84
CA ILE A 50 6.90 -20.87 4.53
C ILE A 50 6.43 -19.42 4.32
N LEU A 51 7.34 -18.45 4.42
CA LEU A 51 6.99 -17.06 4.15
C LEU A 51 6.79 -16.77 2.66
N ASP A 52 7.47 -17.48 1.76
CA ASP A 52 7.16 -17.40 0.33
C ASP A 52 5.71 -17.85 0.06
N ILE A 53 5.28 -18.97 0.65
CA ILE A 53 3.90 -19.49 0.59
C ILE A 53 2.92 -18.45 1.15
N TYR A 54 3.22 -17.90 2.32
CA TYR A 54 2.41 -16.86 2.96
C TYR A 54 2.21 -15.64 2.06
N TRP A 55 3.30 -15.07 1.52
CA TRP A 55 3.23 -13.89 0.65
C TRP A 55 2.58 -14.17 -0.71
N ALA A 56 2.79 -15.36 -1.27
CA ALA A 56 2.12 -15.76 -2.51
C ALA A 56 0.60 -15.88 -2.32
N SER A 57 0.16 -16.36 -1.16
CA SER A 57 -1.27 -16.57 -0.87
C SER A 57 -2.09 -15.29 -0.76
N PHE A 58 -1.47 -14.12 -0.54
CA PHE A 58 -2.15 -12.82 -0.54
C PHE A 58 -2.56 -12.34 -1.94
N LYS A 59 -1.90 -12.80 -3.01
CA LYS A 59 -2.03 -12.15 -4.32
C LYS A 59 -3.46 -12.13 -4.85
N ILE A 60 -4.19 -13.24 -4.74
CA ILE A 60 -5.57 -13.32 -5.22
C ILE A 60 -6.54 -12.61 -4.26
N PRO A 61 -6.51 -12.81 -2.93
CA PRO A 61 -7.33 -12.05 -2.00
C PRO A 61 -7.21 -10.53 -2.17
N ASP A 62 -5.97 -10.03 -2.31
CA ASP A 62 -5.70 -8.61 -2.51
C ASP A 62 -6.24 -8.11 -3.86
N LEU A 63 -6.11 -8.90 -4.92
CA LEU A 63 -6.67 -8.56 -6.23
C LEU A 63 -8.19 -8.40 -6.16
N ILE A 64 -8.89 -9.35 -5.52
CA ILE A 64 -10.34 -9.29 -5.34
C ILE A 64 -10.74 -8.05 -4.55
N TYR A 65 -10.04 -7.77 -3.45
CA TYR A 65 -10.29 -6.56 -2.67
C TYR A 65 -10.09 -5.29 -3.51
N VAL A 66 -9.03 -5.21 -4.31
CA VAL A 66 -8.75 -4.07 -5.18
C VAL A 66 -9.82 -3.89 -6.24
N ILE A 67 -10.24 -4.97 -6.91
CA ILE A 67 -11.25 -4.93 -7.98
C ILE A 67 -12.58 -4.39 -7.46
N PHE A 68 -13.07 -4.91 -6.35
CA PHE A 68 -14.43 -4.63 -5.90
C PHE A 68 -14.54 -3.47 -4.92
N ILE A 69 -13.50 -3.19 -4.14
CA ILE A 69 -13.57 -2.24 -3.01
C ILE A 69 -12.73 -0.99 -3.23
N SER A 70 -11.43 -1.13 -3.50
CA SER A 70 -10.51 0.02 -3.48
C SER A 70 -10.88 1.11 -4.49
N GLY A 71 -11.27 0.70 -5.69
CA GLY A 71 -11.72 1.62 -6.75
C GLY A 71 -13.06 2.24 -6.43
N ALA A 72 -14.05 1.40 -6.05
CA ALA A 72 -15.42 1.84 -5.81
C ALA A 72 -15.54 2.78 -4.60
N LEU A 73 -14.87 2.44 -3.49
CA LEU A 73 -14.96 3.21 -2.25
C LEU A 73 -14.42 4.62 -2.40
N SER A 74 -13.21 4.73 -2.90
CA SER A 74 -12.44 5.97 -2.85
C SER A 74 -12.88 7.00 -3.88
N ALA A 75 -13.41 6.57 -5.02
CA ALA A 75 -13.81 7.47 -6.11
C ALA A 75 -15.31 7.78 -6.12
N GLY A 76 -16.14 6.86 -5.68
CA GLY A 76 -17.58 6.95 -5.88
C GLY A 76 -18.41 6.92 -4.61
N PHE A 77 -18.19 5.95 -3.71
CA PHE A 77 -19.11 5.70 -2.58
C PHE A 77 -19.25 6.89 -1.62
N ILE A 78 -18.11 7.42 -1.11
CA ILE A 78 -18.14 8.49 -0.10
C ILE A 78 -18.83 9.76 -0.62
N PRO A 79 -18.48 10.32 -1.81
CA PRO A 79 -19.18 11.47 -2.36
C PRO A 79 -20.66 11.20 -2.60
N PHE A 80 -21.00 10.02 -3.12
CA PHE A 80 -22.36 9.68 -3.47
C PHE A 80 -23.24 9.46 -2.23
N PHE A 81 -22.72 8.76 -1.22
CA PHE A 81 -23.38 8.61 0.07
C PHE A 81 -23.57 9.96 0.77
N SER A 82 -22.54 10.83 0.75
CA SER A 82 -22.63 12.17 1.33
C SER A 82 -23.70 13.04 0.66
N GLN A 83 -23.83 12.95 -0.68
CA GLN A 83 -24.88 13.66 -1.41
C GLN A 83 -26.27 13.15 -1.03
N LYS A 84 -26.47 11.84 -0.91
CA LYS A 84 -27.74 11.25 -0.48
C LYS A 84 -28.08 11.59 0.97
N LEU A 85 -27.07 11.61 1.84
CA LEU A 85 -27.25 11.97 3.26
C LEU A 85 -27.75 13.42 3.45
N LYS A 86 -27.39 14.34 2.54
CA LYS A 86 -27.92 15.71 2.54
C LYS A 86 -29.39 15.78 2.14
N GLN A 87 -29.88 14.83 1.37
CA GLN A 87 -31.28 14.76 0.93
C GLN A 87 -32.13 14.08 1.98
N SER A 88 -31.78 12.86 2.39
CA SER A 88 -32.49 12.07 3.40
C SER A 88 -31.56 11.01 4.00
N LYS A 89 -31.64 10.82 5.32
CA LYS A 89 -30.94 9.71 5.99
C LYS A 89 -31.42 8.35 5.48
N GLU A 90 -32.71 8.22 5.26
CA GLU A 90 -33.31 6.96 4.81
C GLU A 90 -32.78 6.55 3.42
N GLU A 91 -32.73 7.49 2.47
CA GLU A 91 -32.16 7.26 1.14
C GLU A 91 -30.66 6.91 1.21
N ALA A 92 -29.90 7.57 2.09
CA ALA A 92 -28.51 7.24 2.32
C ALA A 92 -28.34 5.82 2.88
N TRP A 93 -29.20 5.41 3.83
CA TRP A 93 -29.17 4.06 4.38
C TRP A 93 -29.57 2.99 3.37
N LYS A 94 -30.59 3.24 2.54
CA LYS A 94 -30.96 2.36 1.43
C LYS A 94 -29.79 2.18 0.46
N LEU A 95 -29.11 3.28 0.09
CA LEU A 95 -27.93 3.23 -0.76
C LEU A 95 -26.79 2.40 -0.13
N ALA A 96 -26.46 2.67 1.15
CA ALA A 96 -25.41 1.96 1.85
C ALA A 96 -25.71 0.45 1.96
N ASN A 97 -26.93 0.09 2.34
CA ASN A 97 -27.38 -1.29 2.45
C ASN A 97 -27.36 -2.02 1.09
N ASN A 98 -27.81 -1.34 0.02
CA ASN A 98 -27.78 -1.91 -1.33
C ASN A 98 -26.34 -2.19 -1.79
N ILE A 99 -25.45 -1.20 -1.68
CA ILE A 99 -24.03 -1.35 -2.09
C ILE A 99 -23.34 -2.41 -1.24
N LEU A 100 -23.50 -2.35 0.09
CA LEU A 100 -22.92 -3.30 1.03
C LEU A 100 -23.37 -4.74 0.72
N SER A 101 -24.69 -4.96 0.60
CA SER A 101 -25.26 -6.29 0.33
C SER A 101 -24.80 -6.84 -1.02
N THR A 102 -24.84 -6.00 -2.07
CA THR A 102 -24.51 -6.43 -3.43
C THR A 102 -23.01 -6.73 -3.56
N LEU A 103 -22.13 -5.85 -3.06
CA LEU A 103 -20.70 -6.10 -3.11
C LEU A 103 -20.27 -7.28 -2.24
N THR A 104 -20.85 -7.44 -1.04
CA THR A 104 -20.58 -8.60 -0.19
C THR A 104 -20.97 -9.90 -0.90
N LEU A 105 -22.15 -9.93 -1.55
CA LEU A 105 -22.59 -11.10 -2.30
C LEU A 105 -21.65 -11.41 -3.48
N ILE A 106 -21.28 -10.39 -4.27
CA ILE A 106 -20.33 -10.53 -5.39
C ILE A 106 -18.98 -11.08 -4.88
N MET A 107 -18.44 -10.50 -3.80
CA MET A 107 -17.16 -10.93 -3.24
C MET A 107 -17.23 -12.35 -2.67
N THR A 108 -18.34 -12.73 -2.06
CA THR A 108 -18.57 -14.10 -1.56
C THR A 108 -18.62 -15.10 -2.70
N ILE A 109 -19.32 -14.77 -3.78
CA ILE A 109 -19.36 -15.62 -5.00
C ILE A 109 -17.98 -15.71 -5.62
N ALA A 110 -17.27 -14.58 -5.77
CA ALA A 110 -15.91 -14.56 -6.31
C ALA A 110 -14.95 -15.38 -5.42
N ALA A 111 -15.06 -15.27 -4.09
CA ALA A 111 -14.27 -16.06 -3.16
C ALA A 111 -14.55 -17.55 -3.31
N PHE A 112 -15.81 -17.95 -3.45
CA PHE A 112 -16.19 -19.35 -3.65
C PHE A 112 -15.63 -19.90 -4.97
N ILE A 113 -15.72 -19.14 -6.06
CA ILE A 113 -15.14 -19.52 -7.37
C ILE A 113 -13.62 -19.70 -7.24
N VAL A 114 -12.93 -18.76 -6.57
CA VAL A 114 -11.48 -18.86 -6.36
C VAL A 114 -11.11 -20.07 -5.50
N ILE A 115 -11.87 -20.37 -4.44
CA ILE A 115 -11.64 -21.55 -3.59
C ILE A 115 -11.72 -22.86 -4.41
N LEU A 116 -12.68 -22.95 -5.35
CA LEU A 116 -12.82 -24.10 -6.24
C LEU A 116 -11.66 -24.17 -7.26
N LEU A 117 -11.29 -23.04 -7.84
CA LEU A 117 -10.24 -22.94 -8.85
C LEU A 117 -8.83 -22.79 -8.24
N ALA A 118 -8.69 -22.80 -6.91
CA ALA A 118 -7.44 -22.54 -6.22
C ALA A 118 -6.25 -23.39 -6.74
N PRO A 119 -6.36 -24.71 -6.98
CA PRO A 119 -5.23 -25.49 -7.50
C PRO A 119 -4.74 -24.97 -8.86
N LEU A 120 -5.66 -24.63 -9.78
CA LEU A 120 -5.32 -24.09 -11.10
C LEU A 120 -4.68 -22.70 -10.99
N LEU A 121 -5.27 -21.82 -10.18
CA LEU A 121 -4.78 -20.45 -10.01
C LEU A 121 -3.40 -20.43 -9.36
N VAL A 122 -3.15 -21.26 -8.36
CA VAL A 122 -1.87 -21.35 -7.65
C VAL A 122 -0.77 -21.86 -8.58
N SER A 123 -1.03 -22.88 -9.42
CA SER A 123 -0.03 -23.37 -10.39
C SER A 123 0.41 -22.29 -11.38
N LEU A 124 -0.45 -21.32 -11.69
CA LEU A 124 -0.12 -20.17 -12.54
C LEU A 124 0.69 -19.08 -11.79
N ILE A 125 0.45 -18.90 -10.48
CA ILE A 125 1.06 -17.83 -9.69
C ILE A 125 2.43 -18.24 -9.15
N VAL A 126 2.60 -19.52 -8.78
CA VAL A 126 3.86 -20.04 -8.25
C VAL A 126 4.33 -21.28 -9.02
N PRO A 127 4.58 -21.16 -10.34
CA PRO A 127 4.96 -22.31 -11.17
C PRO A 127 6.34 -22.90 -10.81
N GLY A 128 7.14 -22.17 -10.06
CA GLY A 128 8.45 -22.63 -9.58
C GLY A 128 8.40 -23.42 -8.27
N PHE A 129 7.23 -23.51 -7.61
CA PHE A 129 7.07 -24.30 -6.40
C PHE A 129 6.78 -25.76 -6.76
N ASN A 130 7.24 -26.70 -5.93
CA ASN A 130 6.87 -28.09 -6.08
C ASN A 130 5.40 -28.34 -5.71
N ILE A 131 4.87 -29.53 -6.01
CA ILE A 131 3.45 -29.85 -5.83
C ILE A 131 3.02 -29.70 -4.35
N GLU A 132 3.88 -30.11 -3.41
CA GLU A 132 3.57 -29.99 -1.99
C GLU A 132 3.51 -28.52 -1.53
N GLU A 133 4.46 -27.70 -1.97
CA GLU A 133 4.48 -26.26 -1.72
C GLU A 133 3.28 -25.55 -2.35
N GLN A 134 2.90 -25.94 -3.58
CA GLN A 134 1.68 -25.43 -4.23
C GLN A 134 0.41 -25.81 -3.45
N ASN A 135 0.30 -27.05 -2.95
CA ASN A 135 -0.81 -27.48 -2.12
C ASN A 135 -0.88 -26.67 -0.81
N GLN A 136 0.25 -26.32 -0.23
CA GLN A 136 0.28 -25.43 0.94
C GLN A 136 -0.24 -24.03 0.59
N VAL A 137 0.17 -23.45 -0.56
CA VAL A 137 -0.39 -22.17 -1.03
C VAL A 137 -1.89 -22.27 -1.26
N VAL A 138 -2.39 -23.36 -1.83
CA VAL A 138 -3.84 -23.61 -2.01
C VAL A 138 -4.58 -23.59 -0.67
N ASN A 139 -4.03 -24.25 0.35
CA ASN A 139 -4.66 -24.29 1.67
C ASN A 139 -4.67 -22.90 2.34
N PHE A 140 -3.54 -22.17 2.28
CA PHE A 140 -3.46 -20.80 2.78
C PHE A 140 -4.45 -19.88 2.02
N LEU A 141 -4.45 -19.94 0.69
CA LEU A 141 -5.33 -19.15 -0.15
C LEU A 141 -6.81 -19.37 0.19
N ARG A 142 -7.24 -20.64 0.30
CA ARG A 142 -8.63 -20.98 0.64
C ARG A 142 -9.09 -20.36 1.94
N ILE A 143 -8.24 -20.38 2.98
CA ILE A 143 -8.54 -19.74 4.26
C ILE A 143 -8.56 -18.22 4.10
N MET A 144 -7.54 -17.66 3.45
CA MET A 144 -7.37 -16.21 3.29
C MET A 144 -8.43 -15.57 2.39
N MET A 145 -9.17 -16.34 1.58
CA MET A 145 -10.29 -15.83 0.79
C MET A 145 -11.45 -15.26 1.63
N ILE A 146 -11.48 -15.52 2.93
CA ILE A 146 -12.40 -14.88 3.87
C ILE A 146 -12.03 -13.41 4.12
N GLN A 147 -10.73 -13.07 4.07
CA GLN A 147 -10.19 -11.73 4.34
C GLN A 147 -10.82 -10.63 3.47
N PRO A 148 -10.85 -10.70 2.14
CA PRO A 148 -11.39 -9.63 1.30
C PRO A 148 -12.87 -9.34 1.58
N ILE A 149 -13.65 -10.34 2.01
CA ILE A 149 -15.07 -10.17 2.36
C ILE A 149 -15.19 -9.26 3.59
N PHE A 150 -14.51 -9.59 4.70
CA PHE A 150 -14.56 -8.78 5.92
C PHE A 150 -13.94 -7.40 5.74
N LEU A 151 -12.79 -7.30 5.06
CA LEU A 151 -12.17 -6.02 4.74
C LEU A 151 -13.05 -5.19 3.81
N GLY A 152 -13.75 -5.80 2.87
CA GLY A 152 -14.68 -5.13 1.97
C GLY A 152 -15.86 -4.51 2.71
N ILE A 153 -16.53 -5.31 3.53
CA ILE A 153 -17.62 -4.85 4.40
C ILE A 153 -17.12 -3.69 5.28
N SER A 154 -16.01 -3.90 5.96
CA SER A 154 -15.40 -2.93 6.86
C SER A 154 -15.05 -1.61 6.16
N SER A 155 -14.53 -1.69 4.93
CA SER A 155 -14.15 -0.50 4.15
C SER A 155 -15.36 0.34 3.74
N ILE A 156 -16.46 -0.28 3.31
CA ILE A 156 -17.70 0.43 2.97
C ILE A 156 -18.26 1.13 4.22
N LEU A 157 -18.32 0.41 5.35
CA LEU A 157 -18.79 0.96 6.62
C LEU A 157 -17.87 2.07 7.16
N SER A 158 -16.55 1.95 6.94
CA SER A 158 -15.61 3.02 7.22
C SER A 158 -15.88 4.26 6.37
N GLY A 159 -16.27 4.10 5.10
CA GLY A 159 -16.71 5.20 4.24
C GLY A 159 -17.94 5.93 4.79
N VAL A 160 -18.91 5.18 5.32
CA VAL A 160 -20.07 5.77 6.05
C VAL A 160 -19.57 6.58 7.23
N LEU A 161 -18.75 6.02 8.11
CA LEU A 161 -18.22 6.68 9.30
C LEU A 161 -17.40 7.94 8.98
N GLN A 162 -16.62 7.92 7.89
CA GLN A 162 -15.87 9.10 7.43
C GLN A 162 -16.80 10.25 7.03
N THR A 163 -17.96 9.97 6.45
CA THR A 163 -18.96 10.98 6.13
C THR A 163 -19.52 11.64 7.42
N PHE A 164 -19.60 10.89 8.53
CA PHE A 164 -19.91 11.40 9.85
C PHE A 164 -18.69 11.95 10.62
N ARG A 165 -17.56 12.20 9.94
CA ARG A 165 -16.30 12.72 10.50
C ARG A 165 -15.70 11.87 11.63
N ARG A 166 -15.99 10.58 11.70
CA ARG A 166 -15.48 9.66 12.72
C ARG A 166 -14.15 9.05 12.30
N PHE A 167 -13.18 9.92 12.03
CA PHE A 167 -11.86 9.50 11.51
C PHE A 167 -11.06 8.68 12.51
N PHE A 168 -11.23 8.89 13.82
CA PHE A 168 -10.50 8.14 14.84
C PHE A 168 -10.71 6.63 14.70
N ILE A 169 -11.97 6.17 14.70
CA ILE A 169 -12.28 4.74 14.67
C ILE A 169 -11.91 4.10 13.34
N THR A 170 -12.09 4.82 12.23
CA THR A 170 -11.73 4.31 10.91
C THR A 170 -10.23 4.23 10.71
N SER A 171 -9.44 5.07 11.38
CA SER A 171 -7.97 5.02 11.37
C SER A 171 -7.43 3.96 12.35
N LEU A 172 -8.20 3.59 13.37
CA LEU A 172 -7.86 2.55 14.33
C LEU A 172 -7.99 1.15 13.73
N SER A 173 -8.92 0.92 12.80
CA SER A 173 -9.21 -0.42 12.28
C SER A 173 -8.03 -1.12 11.60
N PRO A 174 -7.13 -0.47 10.82
CA PRO A 174 -5.95 -1.14 10.28
C PRO A 174 -4.97 -1.66 11.34
N LEU A 175 -4.91 -1.03 12.52
CA LEU A 175 -4.08 -1.55 13.62
C LEU A 175 -4.61 -2.89 14.10
N PHE A 176 -5.93 -3.04 14.24
CA PHE A 176 -6.56 -4.30 14.63
C PHE A 176 -6.33 -5.41 13.61
N TYR A 177 -6.22 -5.08 12.32
CA TYR A 177 -5.80 -6.03 11.30
C TYR A 177 -4.39 -6.58 11.58
N ASN A 178 -3.41 -5.70 11.84
CA ASN A 178 -2.06 -6.12 12.18
C ASN A 178 -2.00 -6.88 13.52
N ILE A 179 -2.78 -6.49 14.52
CA ILE A 179 -2.89 -7.22 15.81
C ILE A 179 -3.38 -8.65 15.57
N GLY A 180 -4.39 -8.86 14.73
CA GLY A 180 -4.86 -10.22 14.41
C GLY A 180 -3.79 -11.07 13.75
N ILE A 181 -3.00 -10.51 12.83
CA ILE A 181 -1.87 -11.22 12.22
C ILE A 181 -0.81 -11.54 13.29
N ILE A 182 -0.47 -10.59 14.17
CA ILE A 182 0.50 -10.80 15.28
C ILE A 182 0.01 -11.91 16.21
N ILE A 183 -1.27 -11.96 16.55
CA ILE A 183 -1.86 -13.06 17.31
C ILE A 183 -1.70 -14.38 16.55
N GLY A 184 -1.92 -14.37 15.23
CA GLY A 184 -1.66 -15.51 14.36
C GLY A 184 -0.22 -16.01 14.47
N ILE A 185 0.77 -15.11 14.36
CA ILE A 185 2.19 -15.43 14.43
C ILE A 185 2.57 -16.00 15.80
N LEU A 186 2.15 -15.35 16.89
CA LEU A 186 2.60 -15.69 18.24
C LEU A 186 1.90 -16.91 18.83
N PHE A 187 0.59 -17.04 18.56
CA PHE A 187 -0.25 -18.05 19.21
C PHE A 187 -0.73 -19.13 18.24
N LEU A 188 -1.44 -18.76 17.14
CA LEU A 188 -2.09 -19.76 16.30
C LEU A 188 -1.08 -20.70 15.62
N THR A 189 0.09 -20.19 15.24
CA THR A 189 1.13 -21.04 14.65
C THR A 189 1.72 -22.07 15.61
N ASN A 190 1.58 -21.89 16.93
CA ASN A 190 2.04 -22.87 17.91
C ASN A 190 1.13 -24.11 17.96
N PHE A 191 -0.17 -23.93 17.68
CA PHE A 191 -1.16 -25.01 17.71
C PHE A 191 -1.43 -25.61 16.34
N LEU A 192 -1.42 -24.77 15.30
CA LEU A 192 -1.82 -25.14 13.94
C LEU A 192 -0.63 -25.28 12.99
N GLY A 193 0.61 -25.02 13.46
CA GLY A 193 1.76 -24.92 12.58
C GLY A 193 1.70 -23.70 11.65
N PRO A 194 2.41 -23.70 10.52
CA PRO A 194 2.51 -22.54 9.61
C PRO A 194 1.16 -22.00 9.13
N ILE A 195 0.14 -22.85 8.98
CA ILE A 195 -1.20 -22.44 8.51
C ILE A 195 -1.90 -21.47 9.48
N GLY A 196 -1.44 -21.42 10.74
CA GLY A 196 -1.87 -20.42 11.72
C GLY A 196 -1.65 -18.98 11.27
N LEU A 197 -0.71 -18.74 10.34
CA LEU A 197 -0.52 -17.42 9.70
C LEU A 197 -1.77 -17.02 8.88
N ALA A 198 -2.34 -17.94 8.10
CA ALA A 198 -3.54 -17.66 7.31
C ALA A 198 -4.75 -17.37 8.22
N TYR A 199 -4.92 -18.12 9.30
CA TYR A 199 -5.94 -17.84 10.30
C TYR A 199 -5.73 -16.50 11.01
N GLY A 200 -4.47 -16.11 11.26
CA GLY A 200 -4.12 -14.79 11.80
C GLY A 200 -4.58 -13.64 10.89
N VAL A 201 -4.43 -13.80 9.57
CA VAL A 201 -4.92 -12.84 8.56
C VAL A 201 -6.44 -12.71 8.60
N VAL A 202 -7.15 -13.84 8.67
CA VAL A 202 -8.61 -13.86 8.79
C VAL A 202 -9.05 -13.21 10.10
N LEU A 203 -8.42 -13.57 11.24
CA LEU A 203 -8.68 -12.94 12.52
C LEU A 203 -8.49 -11.43 12.46
N GLY A 204 -7.39 -10.97 11.82
CA GLY A 204 -7.14 -9.55 11.60
C GLY A 204 -8.25 -8.86 10.83
N SER A 205 -8.74 -9.48 9.75
CA SER A 205 -9.84 -8.91 8.95
C SER A 205 -11.16 -8.83 9.74
N ILE A 206 -11.44 -9.83 10.57
CA ILE A 206 -12.59 -9.85 11.48
C ILE A 206 -12.44 -8.75 12.54
N LEU A 207 -11.29 -8.61 13.18
CA LEU A 207 -11.04 -7.56 14.17
C LEU A 207 -11.15 -6.16 13.56
N HIS A 208 -10.61 -5.98 12.33
CA HIS A 208 -10.76 -4.74 11.56
C HIS A 208 -12.24 -4.37 11.35
N PHE A 209 -13.10 -5.34 11.09
CA PHE A 209 -14.53 -5.15 10.95
C PHE A 209 -15.21 -4.88 12.32
N LEU A 210 -14.92 -5.69 13.34
CA LEU A 210 -15.59 -5.61 14.64
C LEU A 210 -15.38 -4.27 15.33
N ILE A 211 -14.18 -3.66 15.22
CA ILE A 211 -13.87 -2.40 15.91
C ILE A 211 -14.71 -1.21 15.44
N ILE A 212 -15.23 -1.25 14.20
CA ILE A 212 -16.05 -0.15 13.67
C ILE A 212 -17.54 -0.29 14.00
N LEU A 213 -18.02 -1.49 14.36
CA LEU A 213 -19.45 -1.74 14.60
C LEU A 213 -20.06 -0.87 15.70
N PRO A 214 -19.41 -0.64 16.87
CA PRO A 214 -19.96 0.20 17.90
C PRO A 214 -20.16 1.65 17.45
N ALA A 215 -19.22 2.19 16.65
CA ALA A 215 -19.34 3.53 16.11
C ALA A 215 -20.47 3.61 15.07
N LEU A 216 -20.63 2.57 14.27
CA LEU A 216 -21.69 2.51 13.26
C LEU A 216 -23.08 2.53 13.89
N LYS A 217 -23.31 1.72 14.95
CA LYS A 217 -24.59 1.72 15.71
C LYS A 217 -24.99 3.12 16.18
N SER A 218 -24.01 3.93 16.60
CA SER A 218 -24.29 5.28 17.12
C SER A 218 -24.64 6.30 16.03
N THR A 219 -24.49 5.96 14.72
CA THR A 219 -24.99 6.80 13.61
C THR A 219 -26.45 6.58 13.28
N GLY A 220 -27.07 5.52 13.85
CA GLY A 220 -28.42 5.08 13.51
C GLY A 220 -28.48 4.21 12.26
N PHE A 221 -27.33 3.68 11.81
CA PHE A 221 -27.32 2.71 10.71
C PHE A 221 -27.84 1.35 11.18
N HIS A 222 -28.81 0.82 10.46
CA HIS A 222 -29.30 -0.55 10.60
C HIS A 222 -29.04 -1.30 9.31
N PHE A 223 -28.40 -2.45 9.45
CA PHE A 223 -28.11 -3.30 8.30
C PHE A 223 -29.39 -4.03 7.87
N HIS A 224 -29.72 -3.91 6.59
CA HIS A 224 -30.73 -4.68 5.90
C HIS A 224 -30.12 -5.28 4.65
N PHE A 225 -30.25 -6.59 4.49
CA PHE A 225 -29.76 -7.27 3.31
C PHE A 225 -30.66 -6.97 2.10
N LEU A 226 -30.20 -6.09 1.21
CA LEU A 226 -30.95 -5.57 0.06
C LEU A 226 -30.08 -5.62 -1.23
N PRO A 227 -29.69 -6.82 -1.70
CA PRO A 227 -28.89 -6.90 -2.92
C PRO A 227 -29.74 -6.51 -4.14
N ASN A 228 -29.22 -5.58 -4.94
CA ASN A 228 -29.86 -5.16 -6.19
C ASN A 228 -28.81 -4.88 -7.27
N PHE A 229 -28.55 -5.84 -8.12
CA PHE A 229 -27.59 -5.75 -9.22
C PHE A 229 -28.03 -4.77 -10.33
N LYS A 230 -29.32 -4.48 -10.43
CA LYS A 230 -29.88 -3.56 -11.44
C LYS A 230 -29.92 -2.11 -10.97
N SER A 231 -29.50 -1.83 -9.73
CA SER A 231 -29.51 -0.50 -9.14
C SER A 231 -28.72 0.49 -10.02
N GLU A 232 -29.35 1.58 -10.43
CA GLU A 232 -28.71 2.69 -11.14
C GLU A 232 -27.55 3.29 -10.32
N ASN A 233 -27.71 3.33 -9.00
CA ASN A 233 -26.70 3.80 -8.09
C ASN A 233 -25.43 2.94 -8.16
N LEU A 234 -25.59 1.61 -8.26
CA LEU A 234 -24.47 0.67 -8.42
C LEU A 234 -23.78 0.85 -9.78
N LYS A 235 -24.55 0.96 -10.86
CA LYS A 235 -24.00 1.24 -12.21
C LYS A 235 -23.20 2.55 -12.23
N LYS A 236 -23.75 3.60 -11.64
CA LYS A 236 -23.09 4.91 -11.53
C LYS A 236 -21.81 4.81 -10.69
N LEU A 237 -21.83 4.06 -9.58
CA LEU A 237 -20.67 3.82 -8.75
C LEU A 237 -19.54 3.16 -9.57
N PHE A 238 -19.83 2.08 -10.28
CA PHE A 238 -18.84 1.37 -11.09
C PHE A 238 -18.34 2.20 -12.28
N SER A 239 -19.18 3.01 -12.90
CA SER A 239 -18.75 3.88 -14.01
C SER A 239 -17.72 4.93 -13.54
N ILE A 240 -17.90 5.50 -12.34
CA ILE A 240 -16.97 6.47 -11.74
C ILE A 240 -15.70 5.77 -11.24
N ALA A 241 -15.85 4.59 -10.67
CA ALA A 241 -14.75 3.82 -10.08
C ALA A 241 -13.88 3.13 -11.15
N GLY A 242 -14.45 2.79 -12.30
CA GLY A 242 -13.81 1.94 -13.31
C GLY A 242 -12.39 2.35 -13.71
N PRO A 243 -12.14 3.58 -14.16
CA PRO A 243 -10.79 4.02 -14.58
C PRO A 243 -9.76 3.92 -13.44
N ARG A 244 -10.19 4.21 -12.21
CA ARG A 244 -9.32 4.12 -11.04
C ARG A 244 -9.04 2.66 -10.66
N THR A 245 -10.05 1.81 -10.71
CA THR A 245 -9.91 0.36 -10.47
C THR A 245 -8.94 -0.26 -11.46
N LEU A 246 -9.03 0.08 -12.76
CA LEU A 246 -8.10 -0.39 -13.78
C LEU A 246 -6.65 0.00 -13.47
N SER A 247 -6.40 1.22 -12.99
CA SER A 247 -5.06 1.65 -12.56
C SER A 247 -4.53 0.84 -11.39
N LEU A 248 -5.38 0.53 -10.40
CA LEU A 248 -5.02 -0.29 -9.25
C LEU A 248 -4.79 -1.76 -9.63
N ILE A 249 -5.61 -2.32 -10.53
CA ILE A 249 -5.42 -3.67 -11.07
C ILE A 249 -4.07 -3.78 -11.78
N SER A 250 -3.70 -2.76 -12.57
CA SER A 250 -2.41 -2.72 -13.26
C SER A 250 -1.23 -2.89 -12.28
N THR A 251 -1.30 -2.26 -11.11
CA THR A 251 -0.30 -2.42 -10.05
C THR A 251 -0.30 -3.86 -9.49
N GLN A 252 -1.47 -4.46 -9.29
CA GLN A 252 -1.57 -5.84 -8.81
C GLN A 252 -0.98 -6.84 -9.81
N ILE A 253 -1.23 -6.64 -11.11
CA ILE A 253 -0.64 -7.48 -12.17
C ILE A 253 0.89 -7.46 -12.07
N ASN A 254 1.48 -6.30 -11.80
CA ASN A 254 2.93 -6.20 -11.61
C ASN A 254 3.42 -7.09 -10.45
N PHE A 255 2.74 -7.04 -9.29
CA PHE A 255 3.09 -7.91 -8.16
C PHE A 255 2.84 -9.41 -8.44
N PHE A 256 1.84 -9.76 -9.25
CA PHE A 256 1.66 -11.13 -9.73
C PHE A 256 2.87 -11.61 -10.53
N VAL A 257 3.32 -10.82 -11.51
CA VAL A 257 4.48 -11.17 -12.33
C VAL A 257 5.75 -11.30 -11.49
N ILE A 258 5.97 -10.38 -10.55
CA ILE A 258 7.06 -10.47 -9.59
C ILE A 258 6.99 -11.80 -8.82
N THR A 259 5.79 -12.20 -8.37
CA THR A 259 5.60 -13.45 -7.63
C THR A 259 5.87 -14.68 -8.51
N ILE A 260 5.41 -14.68 -9.76
CA ILE A 260 5.66 -15.76 -10.73
C ILE A 260 7.17 -15.95 -10.97
N ILE A 261 7.89 -14.85 -11.19
CA ILE A 261 9.33 -14.90 -11.44
C ILE A 261 10.08 -15.30 -10.17
N ALA A 262 9.74 -14.68 -9.02
CA ALA A 262 10.41 -14.97 -7.75
C ALA A 262 10.15 -16.41 -7.28
N SER A 263 9.02 -17.02 -7.63
CA SER A 263 8.74 -18.43 -7.31
C SER A 263 9.75 -19.41 -7.95
N ARG A 264 10.37 -19.01 -9.06
CA ARG A 264 11.38 -19.79 -9.78
C ARG A 264 12.80 -19.56 -9.27
N LEU A 265 12.98 -18.61 -8.35
CA LEU A 265 14.26 -18.33 -7.72
C LEU A 265 14.45 -19.20 -6.46
N GLU A 266 15.52 -18.94 -5.74
CA GLU A 266 15.83 -19.65 -4.49
C GLU A 266 14.74 -19.51 -3.44
N LYS A 267 14.67 -20.50 -2.53
CA LYS A 267 13.75 -20.49 -1.40
C LYS A 267 13.98 -19.25 -0.54
N GLY A 268 12.89 -18.58 -0.14
CA GLY A 268 12.93 -17.33 0.63
C GLY A 268 13.00 -16.07 -0.25
N SER A 269 13.10 -16.17 -1.58
CA SER A 269 13.19 -14.99 -2.46
C SER A 269 11.99 -14.06 -2.35
N LEU A 270 10.76 -14.59 -2.26
CA LEU A 270 9.55 -13.77 -2.05
C LEU A 270 9.55 -13.10 -0.69
N ALA A 271 9.99 -13.80 0.36
CA ALA A 271 10.10 -13.25 1.70
C ALA A 271 11.13 -12.11 1.74
N ILE A 272 12.33 -12.32 1.19
CA ILE A 272 13.39 -11.32 1.11
C ILE A 272 12.91 -10.08 0.35
N PHE A 273 12.27 -10.26 -0.81
CA PHE A 273 11.72 -9.16 -1.58
C PHE A 273 10.70 -8.36 -0.78
N ASN A 274 9.73 -9.03 -0.13
CA ASN A 274 8.67 -8.35 0.60
C ASN A 274 9.21 -7.66 1.87
N PHE A 275 10.15 -8.24 2.61
CA PHE A 275 10.80 -7.58 3.74
C PHE A 275 11.50 -6.28 3.33
N ALA A 276 12.32 -6.33 2.27
CA ALA A 276 13.00 -5.15 1.77
C ALA A 276 12.03 -4.10 1.22
N ASN A 277 10.98 -4.56 0.53
CA ASN A 277 9.94 -3.71 -0.03
C ASN A 277 9.12 -3.00 1.06
N ASP A 278 8.74 -3.68 2.13
CA ASP A 278 8.00 -3.08 3.24
C ASP A 278 8.85 -2.04 4.01
N LEU A 279 10.17 -2.29 4.16
CA LEU A 279 11.09 -1.32 4.75
C LEU A 279 11.18 -0.05 3.90
N GLN A 280 11.30 -0.16 2.58
CA GLN A 280 11.37 1.03 1.72
C GLN A 280 10.03 1.80 1.65
N TYR A 281 8.89 1.12 1.73
CA TYR A 281 7.58 1.77 1.68
C TYR A 281 7.26 2.60 2.91
N LEU A 282 7.85 2.28 4.06
CA LEU A 282 7.59 3.02 5.29
C LEU A 282 7.87 4.54 5.14
N PRO A 283 9.09 5.00 4.80
CA PRO A 283 9.36 6.43 4.63
C PRO A 283 8.61 7.04 3.44
N GLN A 284 8.40 6.28 2.36
CA GLN A 284 7.61 6.77 1.22
C GLN A 284 6.18 7.10 1.63
N ASN A 285 5.55 6.23 2.40
CA ASN A 285 4.19 6.42 2.86
C ASN A 285 4.09 7.59 3.85
N VAL A 286 5.03 7.68 4.80
CA VAL A 286 5.03 8.73 5.81
C VAL A 286 5.24 10.12 5.19
N PHE A 287 6.15 10.26 4.25
CA PHE A 287 6.48 11.56 3.67
C PHE A 287 5.83 11.79 2.30
N ALA A 288 6.14 10.95 1.30
CA ALA A 288 5.73 11.24 -0.07
C ALA A 288 4.21 11.17 -0.27
N VAL A 289 3.58 10.10 0.20
CA VAL A 289 2.13 9.94 0.05
C VAL A 289 1.38 10.99 0.86
N SER A 290 1.84 11.30 2.09
CA SER A 290 1.21 12.32 2.96
C SER A 290 1.28 13.72 2.35
N PHE A 291 2.46 14.15 1.85
CA PHE A 291 2.59 15.43 1.15
C PHE A 291 1.77 15.48 -0.14
N ALA A 292 1.73 14.39 -0.91
CA ALA A 292 0.95 14.33 -2.13
C ALA A 292 -0.58 14.41 -1.87
N ILE A 293 -1.06 13.77 -0.80
CA ILE A 293 -2.48 13.84 -0.39
C ILE A 293 -2.82 15.25 0.08
N SER A 294 -1.97 15.87 0.89
CA SER A 294 -2.20 17.22 1.41
C SER A 294 -2.15 18.30 0.33
N ALA A 295 -1.30 18.14 -0.69
CA ALA A 295 -1.19 19.08 -1.80
C ALA A 295 -2.34 18.97 -2.81
N PHE A 296 -2.96 17.81 -2.93
CA PHE A 296 -3.96 17.54 -3.97
C PHE A 296 -5.17 18.49 -3.99
N PRO A 297 -5.86 18.78 -2.86
CA PRO A 297 -6.96 19.73 -2.86
C PRO A 297 -6.52 21.15 -3.27
N ILE A 298 -5.33 21.58 -2.83
CA ILE A 298 -4.79 22.90 -3.13
C ILE A 298 -4.46 22.99 -4.64
N LEU A 299 -3.81 21.96 -5.20
CA LEU A 299 -3.51 21.90 -6.61
C LEU A 299 -4.79 21.87 -7.47
N SER A 300 -5.83 21.15 -7.03
CA SER A 300 -7.11 21.11 -7.72
C SER A 300 -7.81 22.47 -7.72
N PHE A 301 -7.71 23.22 -6.64
CA PHE A 301 -8.28 24.58 -6.55
C PHE A 301 -7.52 25.60 -7.41
N LEU A 302 -6.20 25.43 -7.55
CA LEU A 302 -5.32 26.38 -8.27
C LEU A 302 -5.14 26.04 -9.76
N ILE A 303 -5.95 25.19 -10.33
CA ILE A 303 -5.75 24.66 -11.71
C ILE A 303 -5.71 25.76 -12.76
N ASP A 304 -6.50 26.82 -12.59
CA ASP A 304 -6.60 27.96 -13.51
C ASP A 304 -5.50 29.00 -13.24
N ASN A 305 -4.86 29.00 -12.07
CA ASN A 305 -3.75 29.89 -11.72
C ASN A 305 -2.41 29.16 -11.81
N LYS A 306 -1.86 29.07 -13.01
CA LYS A 306 -0.61 28.32 -13.28
C LYS A 306 0.57 28.76 -12.40
N TYR A 307 0.68 30.05 -12.07
CA TYR A 307 1.77 30.56 -11.25
C TYR A 307 1.75 29.99 -9.82
N GLU A 308 0.62 30.11 -9.13
CA GLU A 308 0.47 29.58 -7.77
C GLU A 308 0.45 28.04 -7.77
N PHE A 309 -0.14 27.40 -8.79
CA PHE A 309 -0.06 25.96 -8.99
C PHE A 309 1.41 25.48 -9.01
N ASN A 310 2.24 26.09 -9.84
CA ASN A 310 3.66 25.78 -9.95
C ASN A 310 4.43 26.00 -8.64
N LYS A 311 4.11 27.06 -7.93
CA LYS A 311 4.74 27.36 -6.64
C LYS A 311 4.45 26.26 -5.61
N ILE A 312 3.18 25.84 -5.49
CA ILE A 312 2.78 24.75 -4.57
C ILE A 312 3.36 23.42 -5.03
N PHE A 313 3.32 23.11 -6.32
CA PHE A 313 3.87 21.88 -6.88
C PHE A 313 5.37 21.74 -6.59
N ILE A 314 6.17 22.77 -6.92
CA ILE A 314 7.63 22.77 -6.64
C ILE A 314 7.92 22.72 -5.14
N LYS A 315 7.15 23.44 -4.32
CA LYS A 315 7.27 23.38 -2.86
C LYS A 315 7.03 21.97 -2.33
N THR A 316 6.02 21.28 -2.85
CA THR A 316 5.69 19.91 -2.45
C THR A 316 6.80 18.94 -2.87
N ILE A 317 7.33 19.07 -4.10
CA ILE A 317 8.51 18.29 -4.54
C ILE A 317 9.70 18.50 -3.58
N LYS A 318 10.01 19.76 -3.26
CA LYS A 318 11.11 20.09 -2.33
C LYS A 318 10.91 19.43 -0.97
N ASN A 319 9.71 19.48 -0.42
CA ASN A 319 9.40 18.87 0.87
C ASN A 319 9.57 17.33 0.81
N ILE A 320 9.08 16.68 -0.23
CA ILE A 320 9.26 15.23 -0.42
C ILE A 320 10.75 14.89 -0.50
N LEU A 321 11.49 15.58 -1.35
CA LEU A 321 12.92 15.32 -1.58
C LEU A 321 13.78 15.65 -0.36
N PHE A 322 13.42 16.66 0.42
CA PHE A 322 14.12 17.03 1.65
C PHE A 322 14.22 15.88 2.65
N PHE A 323 13.15 15.09 2.79
CA PHE A 323 13.15 13.92 3.68
C PHE A 323 13.70 12.68 2.98
N LEU A 324 13.32 12.44 1.73
CA LEU A 324 13.56 11.13 1.10
C LEU A 324 14.96 11.00 0.48
N ILE A 325 15.64 12.09 0.12
CA ILE A 325 17.04 11.99 -0.31
C ILE A 325 17.94 11.52 0.84
N PRO A 326 17.93 12.17 2.04
CA PRO A 326 18.71 11.68 3.17
C PRO A 326 18.37 10.25 3.57
N ILE A 327 17.07 9.91 3.62
CA ILE A 327 16.62 8.54 3.96
C ILE A 327 17.09 7.52 2.93
N SER A 328 17.03 7.85 1.64
CA SER A 328 17.51 6.98 0.56
C SER A 328 19.00 6.69 0.70
N ILE A 329 19.81 7.72 0.94
CA ILE A 329 21.25 7.58 1.18
C ILE A 329 21.52 6.79 2.47
N PHE A 330 20.79 7.07 3.53
CA PHE A 330 20.89 6.31 4.79
C PHE A 330 20.55 4.83 4.57
N TYR A 331 19.50 4.51 3.83
CA TYR A 331 19.14 3.12 3.50
C TYR A 331 20.22 2.44 2.65
N PHE A 332 20.81 3.18 1.71
CA PHE A 332 21.91 2.63 0.89
C PHE A 332 23.14 2.29 1.74
N VAL A 333 23.57 3.23 2.58
CA VAL A 333 24.80 3.09 3.39
C VAL A 333 24.60 2.11 4.56
N PHE A 334 23.49 2.25 5.29
CA PHE A 334 23.24 1.52 6.54
C PHE A 334 22.21 0.38 6.39
N SER A 335 21.95 -0.11 5.17
CA SER A 335 20.99 -1.19 4.94
C SER A 335 21.24 -2.40 5.83
N ASN A 336 22.51 -2.82 6.02
CA ASN A 336 22.86 -3.97 6.84
C ASN A 336 22.54 -3.75 8.32
N SER A 337 22.83 -2.57 8.85
CA SER A 337 22.51 -2.20 10.23
C SER A 337 20.99 -2.06 10.42
N LEU A 338 20.29 -1.44 9.45
CA LEU A 338 18.86 -1.28 9.49
C LEU A 338 18.12 -2.62 9.50
N VAL A 339 18.50 -3.52 8.60
CA VAL A 339 17.95 -4.89 8.54
C VAL A 339 18.32 -5.66 9.81
N GLY A 340 19.55 -5.46 10.33
CA GLY A 340 20.01 -6.05 11.57
C GLY A 340 19.12 -5.67 12.75
N ILE A 341 18.80 -4.38 12.89
CA ILE A 341 17.97 -3.88 14.01
C ILE A 341 16.50 -4.30 13.86
N THR A 342 16.00 -4.43 12.64
CA THR A 342 14.56 -4.65 12.41
C THR A 342 14.16 -6.11 12.26
N LEU A 343 15.04 -6.97 11.71
CA LEU A 343 14.68 -8.33 11.31
C LEU A 343 15.62 -9.42 11.85
N ASN A 344 16.90 -9.10 12.21
CA ASN A 344 17.92 -10.11 12.51
C ASN A 344 17.77 -10.68 13.94
N TYR A 345 16.67 -11.40 14.16
CA TYR A 345 16.36 -12.06 15.42
C TYR A 345 15.84 -13.47 15.15
N GLY A 346 16.08 -14.40 16.08
CA GLY A 346 15.54 -15.76 16.04
C GLY A 346 16.02 -16.56 14.82
N ASN A 347 15.10 -17.04 14.01
CA ASN A 347 15.38 -17.86 12.82
C ASN A 347 15.82 -17.05 11.58
N PHE A 348 15.96 -15.74 11.70
CA PHE A 348 16.46 -14.90 10.61
C PHE A 348 17.97 -14.86 10.63
N ASP A 349 18.59 -15.69 9.80
CA ASP A 349 20.03 -15.90 9.76
C ASP A 349 20.82 -14.77 9.08
N LEU A 350 22.15 -14.83 9.17
CA LEU A 350 23.04 -13.84 8.58
C LEU A 350 22.93 -13.80 7.05
N SER A 351 22.66 -14.94 6.41
CA SER A 351 22.46 -15.03 4.97
C SER A 351 21.23 -14.25 4.54
N ALA A 352 20.09 -14.46 5.20
CA ALA A 352 18.86 -13.72 4.97
C ALA A 352 19.04 -12.21 5.24
N LYS A 353 19.74 -11.84 6.33
CA LYS A 353 20.07 -10.45 6.63
C LYS A 353 20.82 -9.80 5.48
N ASN A 354 21.89 -10.43 5.00
CA ASN A 354 22.70 -9.92 3.90
C ASN A 354 21.88 -9.81 2.61
N ALA A 355 21.07 -10.82 2.29
CA ALA A 355 20.21 -10.81 1.12
C ALA A 355 19.18 -9.67 1.16
N VAL A 356 18.45 -9.49 2.27
CA VAL A 356 17.50 -8.38 2.43
C VAL A 356 18.21 -7.04 2.36
N SER A 357 19.42 -6.92 2.95
CA SER A 357 20.19 -5.68 2.92
C SER A 357 20.61 -5.30 1.51
N GLU A 358 21.03 -6.25 0.69
CA GLU A 358 21.39 -6.00 -0.72
C GLU A 358 20.18 -5.58 -1.56
N ILE A 359 19.03 -6.24 -1.36
CA ILE A 359 17.79 -5.86 -2.03
C ILE A 359 17.34 -4.47 -1.60
N LEU A 360 17.47 -4.13 -0.31
CA LEU A 360 17.13 -2.80 0.21
C LEU A 360 18.07 -1.71 -0.37
N LYS A 361 19.37 -2.01 -0.58
CA LYS A 361 20.28 -1.09 -1.28
C LYS A 361 19.80 -0.78 -2.69
N ILE A 362 19.38 -1.80 -3.45
CA ILE A 362 18.85 -1.60 -4.81
C ILE A 362 17.56 -0.78 -4.75
N PHE A 363 16.64 -1.09 -3.86
CA PHE A 363 15.41 -0.33 -3.68
C PHE A 363 15.65 1.13 -3.31
N SER A 364 16.68 1.41 -2.49
CA SER A 364 16.99 2.78 -2.09
C SER A 364 17.36 3.68 -3.27
N LEU A 365 18.00 3.13 -4.31
CA LEU A 365 18.30 3.87 -5.55
C LEU A 365 17.05 4.30 -6.31
N GLY A 366 15.98 3.51 -6.24
CA GLY A 366 14.68 3.83 -6.86
C GLY A 366 13.72 4.61 -5.96
N MET A 367 14.06 4.79 -4.68
CA MET A 367 13.16 5.38 -3.68
C MET A 367 12.71 6.79 -4.05
N ILE A 368 13.62 7.61 -4.57
CA ILE A 368 13.31 8.99 -4.99
C ILE A 368 12.31 8.99 -6.15
N ALA A 369 12.53 8.13 -7.15
CA ALA A 369 11.64 8.02 -8.30
C ALA A 369 10.23 7.59 -7.88
N SER A 370 10.13 6.49 -7.14
CA SER A 370 8.84 5.96 -6.68
C SER A 370 8.10 6.92 -5.74
N SER A 371 8.82 7.72 -4.97
CA SER A 371 8.24 8.69 -4.04
C SER A 371 7.61 9.91 -4.71
N LEU A 372 8.06 10.30 -5.88
CA LEU A 372 7.46 11.41 -6.61
C LEU A 372 6.20 11.01 -7.38
N LEU A 373 6.03 9.72 -7.70
CA LEU A 373 4.89 9.23 -8.49
C LEU A 373 3.52 9.59 -7.88
N PRO A 374 3.27 9.44 -6.56
CA PRO A 374 1.99 9.80 -5.97
C PRO A 374 1.60 11.27 -6.18
N LEU A 375 2.57 12.19 -6.16
CA LEU A 375 2.32 13.59 -6.42
C LEU A 375 2.03 13.84 -7.92
N LEU A 376 2.86 13.29 -8.81
CA LEU A 376 2.71 13.49 -10.26
C LEU A 376 1.37 12.94 -10.76
N ILE A 377 0.95 11.78 -10.30
CA ILE A 377 -0.35 11.19 -10.63
C ILE A 377 -1.49 12.12 -10.19
N ARG A 378 -1.39 12.73 -8.99
CA ARG A 378 -2.40 13.67 -8.49
C ARG A 378 -2.46 14.97 -9.26
N VAL A 379 -1.37 15.41 -9.88
CA VAL A 379 -1.36 16.56 -10.80
C VAL A 379 -2.29 16.31 -11.97
N PHE A 380 -2.27 15.11 -12.56
CA PHE A 380 -3.20 14.75 -13.64
C PHE A 380 -4.64 14.62 -13.12
N PHE A 381 -4.83 14.03 -11.94
CA PHE A 381 -6.17 13.92 -11.34
C PHE A 381 -6.78 15.30 -11.03
N ALA A 382 -5.97 16.27 -10.61
CA ALA A 382 -6.42 17.64 -10.42
C ALA A 382 -6.97 18.25 -11.72
N GLN A 383 -6.47 17.81 -12.86
CA GLN A 383 -6.94 18.24 -14.19
C GLN A 383 -8.08 17.37 -14.75
N GLY A 384 -8.62 16.45 -13.98
CA GLY A 384 -9.65 15.52 -14.42
C GLY A 384 -9.13 14.42 -15.37
N ASP A 385 -7.81 14.28 -15.53
CA ASP A 385 -7.19 13.32 -16.43
C ASP A 385 -6.70 12.08 -15.66
N ALA A 386 -7.49 11.03 -15.66
CA ALA A 386 -7.11 9.74 -15.10
C ALA A 386 -6.46 8.78 -16.11
N TYR A 387 -6.64 9.04 -17.40
CA TYR A 387 -6.18 8.12 -18.45
C TYR A 387 -4.67 8.14 -18.64
N ARG A 388 -4.03 9.32 -18.60
CA ARG A 388 -2.58 9.42 -18.79
C ARG A 388 -1.78 8.73 -17.70
N PRO A 389 -2.05 8.93 -16.40
CA PRO A 389 -1.39 8.15 -15.35
C PRO A 389 -1.63 6.64 -15.49
N PHE A 390 -2.82 6.24 -15.93
CA PHE A 390 -3.13 4.84 -16.20
C PHE A 390 -2.22 4.25 -17.29
N PHE A 391 -2.13 4.91 -18.46
CA PHE A 391 -1.27 4.43 -19.55
C PHE A 391 0.22 4.49 -19.20
N ALA A 392 0.67 5.50 -18.44
CA ALA A 392 2.03 5.56 -17.93
C ALA A 392 2.31 4.36 -17.00
N GLY A 393 1.40 4.03 -16.08
CA GLY A 393 1.50 2.87 -15.21
C GLY A 393 1.50 1.54 -15.99
N LEU A 394 0.63 1.41 -16.98
CA LEU A 394 0.57 0.22 -17.83
C LEU A 394 1.89 0.02 -18.60
N SER A 395 2.42 1.08 -19.23
CA SER A 395 3.72 1.04 -19.94
C SER A 395 4.85 0.65 -18.97
N THR A 396 4.82 1.18 -17.77
CA THR A 396 5.78 0.84 -16.69
C THR A 396 5.74 -0.63 -16.33
N ASN A 397 4.54 -1.21 -16.20
CA ASN A 397 4.39 -2.62 -15.89
C ASN A 397 4.91 -3.51 -17.03
N VAL A 398 4.63 -3.16 -18.29
CA VAL A 398 5.16 -3.86 -19.44
C VAL A 398 6.71 -3.85 -19.43
N ILE A 399 7.31 -2.68 -19.19
CA ILE A 399 8.76 -2.55 -19.09
C ILE A 399 9.31 -3.36 -17.90
N ASN A 400 8.66 -3.32 -16.74
CA ASN A 400 9.07 -4.11 -15.60
C ASN A 400 9.04 -5.61 -15.91
N ILE A 401 7.99 -6.10 -16.58
CA ILE A 401 7.89 -7.49 -17.00
C ILE A 401 9.05 -7.87 -17.92
N ILE A 402 9.30 -7.07 -18.97
CA ILE A 402 10.38 -7.33 -19.93
C ILE A 402 11.74 -7.33 -19.22
N LEU A 403 12.03 -6.30 -18.43
CA LEU A 403 13.30 -6.22 -17.69
C LEU A 403 13.45 -7.35 -16.67
N SER A 404 12.38 -7.74 -16.00
CA SER A 404 12.38 -8.84 -15.04
C SER A 404 12.69 -10.19 -15.72
N LEU A 405 12.10 -10.44 -16.90
CA LEU A 405 12.37 -11.65 -17.68
C LEU A 405 13.82 -11.71 -18.20
N ILE A 406 14.46 -10.56 -18.42
CA ILE A 406 15.86 -10.48 -18.89
C ILE A 406 16.83 -10.56 -17.71
N LEU A 407 16.57 -9.82 -16.63
CA LEU A 407 17.52 -9.62 -15.54
C LEU A 407 17.42 -10.71 -14.47
N ALA A 408 16.23 -11.21 -14.16
CA ALA A 408 16.08 -12.21 -13.11
C ALA A 408 16.78 -13.53 -13.40
N PRO A 409 16.79 -14.10 -14.64
CA PRO A 409 17.56 -15.31 -14.93
C PRO A 409 19.08 -15.16 -14.76
N ARG A 410 19.60 -13.92 -14.92
CA ARG A 410 21.05 -13.64 -14.84
C ARG A 410 21.49 -13.23 -13.44
N PHE A 411 20.68 -12.47 -12.74
CA PHE A 411 21.04 -11.82 -11.47
C PHE A 411 20.11 -12.22 -10.31
N GLY A 412 19.25 -13.22 -10.50
CA GLY A 412 18.34 -13.67 -9.47
C GLY A 412 17.42 -12.56 -8.95
N LEU A 413 17.25 -12.52 -7.64
CA LEU A 413 16.39 -11.54 -6.96
C LEU A 413 16.90 -10.10 -7.13
N LYS A 414 18.21 -9.89 -7.22
CA LYS A 414 18.81 -8.57 -7.51
C LYS A 414 18.34 -8.06 -8.87
N GLY A 415 18.32 -8.95 -9.89
CA GLY A 415 17.83 -8.61 -11.23
C GLY A 415 16.36 -8.22 -11.23
N LEU A 416 15.51 -8.96 -10.51
CA LEU A 416 14.09 -8.67 -10.36
C LEU A 416 13.87 -7.30 -9.69
N THR A 417 14.61 -7.01 -8.63
CA THR A 417 14.53 -5.73 -7.91
C THR A 417 15.04 -4.57 -8.76
N THR A 418 16.14 -4.78 -9.51
CA THR A 418 16.67 -3.78 -10.43
C THR A 418 15.67 -3.45 -11.53
N ALA A 419 14.97 -4.43 -12.09
CA ALA A 419 13.89 -4.23 -13.06
C ALA A 419 12.78 -3.36 -12.48
N PHE A 420 12.36 -3.60 -11.24
CA PHE A 420 11.37 -2.80 -10.54
C PHE A 420 11.81 -1.33 -10.36
N VAL A 421 13.07 -1.11 -9.97
CA VAL A 421 13.65 0.23 -9.80
C VAL A 421 13.73 0.98 -11.13
N LEU A 422 14.26 0.35 -12.18
CA LEU A 422 14.38 0.96 -13.51
C LEU A 422 13.01 1.31 -14.09
N SER A 423 12.01 0.43 -13.92
CA SER A 423 10.65 0.72 -14.36
C SER A 423 9.99 1.87 -13.58
N SER A 424 10.30 2.02 -12.30
CA SER A 424 9.84 3.17 -11.51
C SER A 424 10.48 4.49 -11.99
N CYS A 425 11.77 4.47 -12.34
CA CYS A 425 12.46 5.61 -12.95
C CYS A 425 11.86 5.96 -14.33
N PHE A 426 11.52 4.96 -15.12
CA PHE A 426 10.85 5.15 -16.40
C PHE A 426 9.46 5.76 -16.23
N ASN A 427 8.68 5.34 -15.24
CA ASN A 427 7.38 5.93 -14.92
C ASN A 427 7.51 7.41 -14.55
N LEU A 428 8.47 7.73 -13.69
CA LEU A 428 8.80 9.12 -13.34
C LEU A 428 9.10 9.94 -14.59
N PHE A 429 9.97 9.43 -15.47
CA PHE A 429 10.36 10.09 -16.72
C PHE A 429 9.15 10.34 -17.64
N ILE A 430 8.32 9.32 -17.89
CA ILE A 430 7.11 9.46 -18.72
C ILE A 430 6.15 10.51 -18.15
N LEU A 431 5.85 10.46 -16.87
CA LEU A 431 4.93 11.42 -16.24
C LEU A 431 5.47 12.85 -16.32
N LEU A 432 6.78 13.06 -16.12
CA LEU A 432 7.41 14.38 -16.27
C LEU A 432 7.35 14.89 -17.74
N VAL A 433 7.60 14.01 -18.71
CA VAL A 433 7.46 14.36 -20.14
C VAL A 433 6.01 14.72 -20.47
N MET A 434 5.03 13.98 -19.97
CA MET A 434 3.61 14.27 -20.18
C MET A 434 3.19 15.60 -19.53
N ILE A 435 3.69 15.90 -18.33
CA ILE A 435 3.46 17.19 -17.63
C ILE A 435 4.02 18.34 -18.48
N LYS A 436 5.25 18.21 -19.00
CA LYS A 436 5.89 19.21 -19.84
C LYS A 436 5.12 19.43 -21.15
N LYS A 437 4.79 18.36 -21.88
CA LYS A 437 4.04 18.45 -23.16
C LYS A 437 2.68 19.13 -23.01
N ARG A 438 2.02 18.99 -21.89
CA ARG A 438 0.73 19.63 -21.59
C ARG A 438 0.84 21.09 -21.15
N LYS A 439 2.05 21.63 -21.02
CA LYS A 439 2.28 22.98 -20.48
C LYS A 439 1.55 23.22 -19.15
N ILE A 440 1.45 22.14 -18.34
CA ILE A 440 0.85 22.20 -17.00
C ILE A 440 1.68 23.15 -16.12
N ILE A 441 2.98 23.17 -16.39
CA ILE A 441 3.99 24.00 -15.72
C ILE A 441 4.37 25.13 -16.68
N GLU A 442 4.47 26.34 -16.17
CA GLU A 442 4.85 27.55 -16.91
C GLU A 442 6.25 27.44 -17.51
N GLU A 443 6.41 27.78 -18.81
CA GLU A 443 7.70 27.72 -19.51
C GLU A 443 8.75 28.67 -18.91
N ASN A 444 8.34 29.80 -18.33
CA ASN A 444 9.23 30.78 -17.67
C ASN A 444 9.79 30.32 -16.30
N SER A 445 9.61 29.05 -15.94
CA SER A 445 10.05 28.51 -14.66
C SER A 445 11.51 28.01 -14.66
N VAL A 446 12.31 28.28 -15.70
CA VAL A 446 13.72 27.83 -15.78
C VAL A 446 14.52 28.21 -14.51
N LYS A 447 14.31 29.42 -13.99
CA LYS A 447 14.93 29.85 -12.73
C LYS A 447 14.50 28.99 -11.54
N LYS A 448 13.21 28.62 -11.44
CA LYS A 448 12.67 27.78 -10.37
C LYS A 448 13.19 26.33 -10.48
N TRP A 449 13.31 25.79 -11.70
CA TRP A 449 13.89 24.47 -11.94
C TRP A 449 15.39 24.44 -11.62
N ARG A 450 16.13 25.48 -11.99
CA ARG A 450 17.55 25.61 -11.60
C ARG A 450 17.72 25.66 -10.09
N GLN A 451 16.86 26.40 -9.39
CA GLN A 451 16.83 26.42 -7.93
C GLN A 451 16.47 25.06 -7.31
N LEU A 452 15.57 24.30 -7.95
CA LEU A 452 15.24 22.93 -7.52
C LEU A 452 16.45 22.00 -7.68
N ILE A 453 17.13 22.07 -8.81
CA ILE A 453 18.34 21.24 -9.06
C ILE A 453 19.43 21.62 -8.04
N GLN A 454 19.69 22.90 -7.80
CA GLN A 454 20.65 23.33 -6.79
C GLN A 454 20.27 22.82 -5.41
N PHE A 455 18.99 22.91 -5.02
CA PHE A 455 18.49 22.37 -3.76
C PHE A 455 18.72 20.85 -3.66
N ILE A 456 18.45 20.09 -4.71
CA ILE A 456 18.69 18.65 -4.76
C ILE A 456 20.19 18.34 -4.57
N LEU A 457 21.06 19.04 -5.30
CA LEU A 457 22.51 18.84 -5.20
C LEU A 457 23.04 19.15 -3.81
N ILE A 458 22.57 20.23 -3.18
CA ILE A 458 22.93 20.58 -1.81
C ILE A 458 22.50 19.47 -0.83
N ILE A 459 21.27 19.00 -0.90
CA ILE A 459 20.79 17.93 -0.01
C ILE A 459 21.58 16.64 -0.23
N ILE A 460 21.85 16.26 -1.48
CA ILE A 460 22.68 15.08 -1.79
C ILE A 460 24.05 15.21 -1.17
N ALA A 461 24.72 16.37 -1.35
CA ALA A 461 26.06 16.62 -0.81
C ALA A 461 26.10 16.52 0.73
N PHE A 462 25.16 17.19 1.41
CA PHE A 462 25.05 17.10 2.87
C PHE A 462 24.72 15.70 3.37
N SER A 463 23.83 15.00 2.67
CA SER A 463 23.43 13.64 3.06
C SER A 463 24.55 12.62 2.83
N LEU A 464 25.33 12.76 1.76
CA LEU A 464 26.53 11.95 1.53
C LEU A 464 27.59 12.23 2.58
N LEU A 465 27.86 13.49 2.87
CA LEU A 465 28.82 13.87 3.92
C LEU A 465 28.42 13.31 5.29
N SER A 466 27.15 13.47 5.67
CA SER A 466 26.61 12.91 6.91
C SER A 466 26.71 11.38 6.92
N GLY A 467 26.37 10.73 5.81
CA GLY A 467 26.49 9.27 5.65
C GLY A 467 27.93 8.78 5.80
N LEU A 468 28.89 9.47 5.20
CA LEU A 468 30.32 9.14 5.30
C LEU A 468 30.84 9.33 6.73
N VAL A 469 30.50 10.45 7.38
CA VAL A 469 30.90 10.69 8.77
C VAL A 469 30.34 9.63 9.71
N SER A 470 29.05 9.30 9.57
CA SER A 470 28.41 8.26 10.38
C SER A 470 28.98 6.88 10.12
N TYR A 471 29.30 6.55 8.85
CA TYR A 471 29.93 5.29 8.49
C TYR A 471 31.35 5.18 9.08
N PHE A 472 32.14 6.26 9.00
CA PHE A 472 33.47 6.32 9.59
C PHE A 472 33.42 6.17 11.12
N TYR A 473 32.45 6.82 11.76
CA TYR A 473 32.27 6.68 13.21
C TYR A 473 31.94 5.23 13.61
N LEU A 474 31.03 4.55 12.91
CA LEU A 474 30.71 3.14 13.15
C LEU A 474 31.92 2.24 12.89
N TYR A 475 32.65 2.46 11.82
CA TYR A 475 33.85 1.68 11.48
C TYR A 475 34.94 1.83 12.57
N CYS A 476 35.16 3.04 13.06
CA CYS A 476 36.07 3.26 14.19
C CYS A 476 35.58 2.58 15.46
N PHE A 477 34.28 2.67 15.75
CA PHE A 477 33.69 2.05 16.95
C PHE A 477 33.78 0.54 16.94
N GLU A 478 33.50 -0.12 15.80
CA GLU A 478 33.66 -1.57 15.62
C GLU A 478 35.10 -2.07 15.73
N LYS A 479 36.08 -1.20 15.52
CA LYS A 479 37.50 -1.54 15.56
C LYS A 479 38.10 -1.33 16.97
N PHE A 480 37.44 -0.59 17.84
CA PHE A 480 37.87 -0.30 19.22
C PHE A 480 37.12 -1.11 20.28
N ILE A 481 36.10 -1.91 19.92
CA ILE A 481 35.43 -2.92 20.73
C ILE A 481 35.80 -4.30 20.19
#